data_6c060315cd7b21a1d807a442fa1843c4
#
_entry.id   6c060315cd7b21a1d807a442fa1843c4
#
_cell.length_a   1.000
_cell.length_b   1.000
_cell.length_c   1.000
_cell.angle_alpha   90.00
_cell.angle_beta   90.00
_cell.angle_gamma   90.00
#
_symmetry.space_group_name_H-M   'P 1'
#
loop_
_entity.id
_entity.type
_entity.pdbx_description
1 polymer ?
#
loop_
_entity_poly.entity_id
_entity_poly.type
_entity_poly.pdbx_seq_one_letter_code
_entity_poly.pdbx_strand_id
1 'polypeptide(L)'
;MKTFRKITSILFVAATMLMAACDPYDDQFPIPSEEYINDVYQTSWVHEERGTYEDENGVMQESVETGIIAFESMAGGTYTSRYANANRNVEETIPFTYTYKRPNGTITLSADGMTETLNFTFNAEKETLTLYGSEGYSLNFTPLRTAK
;
A
#
# COMPACT_ATOMS: atom_id res chain seq x y z
N MET A 1 -17.75 4.17 9.68
CA MET A 1 -17.21 2.82 9.89
C MET A 1 -17.47 1.85 8.73
N LYS A 2 -17.48 2.33 7.51
CA LYS A 2 -17.79 1.45 6.36
C LYS A 2 -16.61 1.27 5.40
N THR A 3 -15.53 1.98 5.56
CA THR A 3 -14.51 2.10 4.51
C THR A 3 -13.39 1.07 4.66
N PHE A 4 -12.91 0.77 5.86
CA PHE A 4 -11.80 -0.18 6.04
C PHE A 4 -12.22 -1.65 6.16
N ARG A 5 -13.47 -1.93 6.51
CA ARG A 5 -13.99 -3.32 6.44
C ARG A 5 -14.08 -3.87 5.02
N LYS A 6 -13.97 -3.00 4.02
CA LYS A 6 -14.04 -3.39 2.62
C LYS A 6 -12.68 -3.76 2.02
N ILE A 7 -11.57 -3.42 2.67
CA ILE A 7 -10.23 -3.87 2.25
C ILE A 7 -10.02 -5.35 2.56
N THR A 8 -10.75 -5.89 3.56
CA THR A 8 -10.66 -7.31 3.96
C THR A 8 -11.59 -8.25 3.18
N SER A 9 -12.33 -7.76 2.18
CA SER A 9 -13.31 -8.56 1.45
C SER A 9 -13.12 -8.41 -0.05
N ILE A 10 -12.00 -8.91 -0.59
CA ILE A 10 -11.87 -9.10 -2.04
C ILE A 10 -10.85 -10.20 -2.27
N LEU A 11 -11.39 -11.30 -2.50
CA LEU A 11 -11.86 -11.90 -3.72
C LEU A 11 -10.82 -12.34 -4.73
N PHE A 12 -10.77 -13.61 -4.76
CA PHE A 12 -10.41 -14.51 -5.84
C PHE A 12 -10.47 -13.95 -7.24
N VAL A 13 -9.39 -14.09 -7.99
CA VAL A 13 -9.38 -14.74 -9.30
C VAL A 13 -8.01 -15.39 -9.56
N ALA A 14 -8.11 -16.61 -9.93
CA ALA A 14 -7.21 -17.64 -10.36
C ALA A 14 -5.88 -17.25 -11.03
N ALA A 15 -4.89 -18.05 -10.61
CA ALA A 15 -3.58 -18.27 -11.19
C ALA A 15 -3.57 -18.51 -12.70
N THR A 16 -2.59 -17.94 -13.37
CA THR A 16 -1.89 -18.62 -14.46
C THR A 16 -0.41 -18.34 -14.37
N MET A 17 0.33 -19.40 -14.15
CA MET A 17 1.78 -19.44 -14.25
C MET A 17 2.21 -19.06 -15.66
N LEU A 18 3.15 -18.14 -15.76
CA LEU A 18 4.00 -18.03 -16.92
C LEU A 18 5.46 -18.08 -16.46
N MET A 19 6.05 -19.22 -16.73
CA MET A 19 7.48 -19.45 -16.68
C MET A 19 8.16 -18.45 -17.63
N ALA A 20 8.90 -17.52 -17.08
CA ALA A 20 9.82 -16.72 -17.86
C ALA A 20 11.05 -17.55 -18.15
N ALA A 21 11.29 -17.84 -19.41
CA ALA A 21 12.51 -18.42 -19.90
C ALA A 21 13.70 -17.50 -19.60
N CYS A 22 14.73 -18.06 -19.00
CA CYS A 22 16.04 -17.45 -18.94
C CYS A 22 16.60 -17.34 -20.36
N ASP A 23 16.88 -16.14 -20.79
CA ASP A 23 17.74 -15.91 -21.96
C ASP A 23 19.15 -15.62 -21.43
N PRO A 24 20.16 -16.46 -21.77
CA PRO A 24 21.52 -16.24 -21.33
C PRO A 24 22.25 -15.37 -22.37
N TYR A 25 22.92 -14.36 -21.86
CA TYR A 25 23.95 -13.58 -22.55
C TYR A 25 23.50 -12.41 -23.44
N ASP A 26 23.56 -11.22 -22.85
CA ASP A 26 24.07 -10.07 -23.54
C ASP A 26 24.97 -9.25 -22.60
N ASP A 27 26.29 -9.34 -22.83
CA ASP A 27 27.36 -8.64 -22.11
C ASP A 27 27.40 -7.14 -22.50
N GLN A 28 26.29 -6.47 -22.51
CA GLN A 28 26.25 -5.02 -22.56
C GLN A 28 25.77 -4.51 -21.20
N PHE A 29 26.69 -3.92 -20.44
CA PHE A 29 26.32 -3.13 -19.28
C PHE A 29 25.28 -2.11 -19.71
N PRO A 30 24.01 -2.23 -19.28
CA PRO A 30 23.03 -1.24 -19.63
C PRO A 30 23.48 0.07 -19.02
N ILE A 31 23.67 1.07 -19.85
CA ILE A 31 23.69 2.47 -19.40
C ILE A 31 22.45 2.64 -18.55
N PRO A 32 22.53 3.13 -17.29
CA PRO A 32 21.34 3.36 -16.48
C PRO A 32 20.43 4.29 -17.26
N SER A 33 19.43 3.74 -17.91
CA SER A 33 18.39 4.54 -18.51
C SER A 33 17.59 5.18 -17.39
N GLU A 34 17.05 6.37 -17.57
CA GLU A 34 16.19 7.08 -16.61
C GLU A 34 14.98 6.22 -16.14
N GLU A 35 14.74 5.08 -16.77
CA GLU A 35 13.73 4.08 -16.43
C GLU A 35 13.93 3.38 -15.07
N TYR A 36 15.13 3.46 -14.47
CA TYR A 36 15.45 2.80 -13.20
C TYR A 36 15.35 3.70 -11.96
N ILE A 37 14.85 4.92 -12.12
CA ILE A 37 14.62 5.79 -10.96
C ILE A 37 13.43 5.24 -10.17
N ASN A 38 13.69 4.76 -8.96
CA ASN A 38 12.67 4.32 -8.02
C ASN A 38 12.47 5.39 -6.93
N ASP A 39 11.55 6.32 -7.20
CA ASP A 39 11.27 7.45 -6.30
C ASP A 39 10.64 7.02 -4.97
N VAL A 40 10.10 5.80 -4.89
CA VAL A 40 9.44 5.30 -3.68
C VAL A 40 10.35 4.43 -2.81
N TYR A 41 11.52 4.03 -3.31
CA TYR A 41 12.47 3.22 -2.56
C TYR A 41 12.94 3.91 -1.27
N GLN A 42 12.92 3.19 -0.16
CA GLN A 42 13.26 3.69 1.19
C GLN A 42 12.38 4.87 1.65
N THR A 43 11.14 4.91 1.21
CA THR A 43 10.17 5.91 1.66
C THR A 43 9.04 5.26 2.44
N SER A 44 8.42 6.06 3.32
CA SER A 44 7.23 5.65 4.06
C SER A 44 6.15 6.70 3.93
N TRP A 45 4.92 6.25 3.86
CA TRP A 45 3.74 7.04 3.54
C TRP A 45 2.63 6.74 4.52
N VAL A 46 1.86 7.75 4.92
CA VAL A 46 0.77 7.61 5.86
C VAL A 46 -0.52 8.21 5.32
N HIS A 47 -1.61 7.50 5.56
CA HIS A 47 -2.98 7.95 5.40
C HIS A 47 -3.69 7.83 6.74
N GLU A 48 -4.37 8.88 7.17
CA GLU A 48 -5.16 8.88 8.41
C GLU A 48 -6.58 9.33 8.10
N GLU A 49 -7.55 8.55 8.59
CA GLU A 49 -8.96 8.88 8.51
C GLU A 49 -9.56 8.91 9.92
N ARG A 50 -10.27 9.97 10.23
CA ARG A 50 -10.98 10.13 11.50
C ARG A 50 -12.46 9.92 11.27
N GLY A 51 -13.05 9.08 12.09
CA GLY A 51 -14.46 8.76 12.06
C GLY A 51 -15.08 8.87 13.44
N THR A 52 -16.39 8.65 13.48
CA THR A 52 -17.12 8.50 14.74
C THR A 52 -17.92 7.22 14.70
N TYR A 53 -18.11 6.61 15.86
CA TYR A 53 -18.96 5.45 16.06
C TYR A 53 -19.82 5.65 17.30
N GLU A 54 -20.97 5.04 17.35
CA GLU A 54 -21.85 5.03 18.51
C GLU A 54 -21.48 3.84 19.40
N ASP A 55 -21.18 4.09 20.68
CA ASP A 55 -20.86 3.04 21.65
C ASP A 55 -22.14 2.35 22.17
N GLU A 56 -21.97 1.34 23.03
CA GLU A 56 -23.08 0.55 23.58
C GLU A 56 -24.08 1.37 24.40
N ASN A 57 -23.71 2.57 24.81
CA ASN A 57 -24.54 3.50 25.58
C ASN A 57 -25.18 4.58 24.70
N GLY A 58 -25.02 4.51 23.38
CA GLY A 58 -25.52 5.51 22.45
C GLY A 58 -24.72 6.80 22.41
N VAL A 59 -23.47 6.79 22.90
CA VAL A 59 -22.60 7.98 22.91
C VAL A 59 -21.67 7.92 21.69
N MET A 60 -21.61 9.04 20.94
CA MET A 60 -20.69 9.17 19.81
C MET A 60 -19.25 9.27 20.31
N GLN A 61 -18.42 8.37 19.85
CA GLN A 61 -17.00 8.27 20.15
C GLN A 61 -16.16 8.47 18.90
N GLU A 62 -14.94 8.97 19.06
CA GLU A 62 -14.01 9.12 17.94
C GLU A 62 -13.28 7.80 17.66
N SER A 63 -12.98 7.57 16.39
CA SER A 63 -12.09 6.52 15.92
C SER A 63 -11.08 7.08 14.92
N VAL A 64 -9.89 6.50 14.91
CA VAL A 64 -8.82 6.84 13.97
C VAL A 64 -8.40 5.57 13.25
N GLU A 65 -8.41 5.62 11.95
CA GLU A 65 -7.87 4.59 11.08
C GLU A 65 -6.61 5.12 10.40
N THR A 66 -5.52 4.39 10.47
CA THR A 66 -4.24 4.79 9.90
C THR A 66 -3.70 3.67 9.02
N GLY A 67 -3.39 4.00 7.77
CA GLY A 67 -2.66 3.14 6.86
C GLY A 67 -1.23 3.65 6.69
N ILE A 68 -0.23 2.78 6.82
CA ILE A 68 1.18 3.11 6.59
C ILE A 68 1.73 2.18 5.53
N ILE A 69 2.32 2.74 4.48
CA ILE A 69 3.03 2.00 3.43
C ILE A 69 4.51 2.31 3.58
N ALA A 70 5.35 1.31 3.75
CA ALA A 70 6.80 1.44 3.80
C ALA A 70 7.45 0.63 2.68
N PHE A 71 8.14 1.30 1.76
CA PHE A 71 8.93 0.67 0.70
C PHE A 71 10.35 0.45 1.20
N GLU A 72 10.67 -0.78 1.59
CA GLU A 72 11.90 -1.11 2.32
C GLU A 72 13.03 -1.61 1.42
N SER A 73 12.68 -2.24 0.32
CA SER A 73 13.61 -2.77 -0.69
C SER A 73 13.21 -2.33 -2.10
N MET A 74 13.95 -2.70 -3.11
CA MET A 74 13.65 -2.37 -4.52
C MET A 74 12.39 -3.08 -5.05
N ALA A 75 11.87 -4.09 -4.34
CA ALA A 75 10.74 -4.89 -4.78
C ALA A 75 9.74 -5.24 -3.69
N GLY A 76 9.94 -4.79 -2.46
CA GLY A 76 9.07 -5.15 -1.34
C GLY A 76 9.06 -4.15 -0.21
N GLY A 77 8.05 -4.29 0.65
CA GLY A 77 7.84 -3.46 1.80
C GLY A 77 6.74 -3.99 2.70
N THR A 78 6.21 -3.15 3.58
CA THR A 78 5.16 -3.48 4.52
C THR A 78 4.01 -2.49 4.48
N TYR A 79 2.80 -2.99 4.60
CA TYR A 79 1.58 -2.21 4.84
C TYR A 79 1.11 -2.45 6.28
N THR A 80 1.02 -1.40 7.05
CA THR A 80 0.52 -1.45 8.43
C THR A 80 -0.81 -0.74 8.51
N SER A 81 -1.85 -1.45 8.97
CA SER A 81 -3.16 -0.91 9.28
C SER A 81 -3.30 -0.78 10.79
N ARG A 82 -3.72 0.39 11.26
CA ARG A 82 -4.04 0.65 12.67
C ARG A 82 -5.45 1.16 12.78
N TYR A 83 -6.17 0.63 13.74
CA TYR A 83 -7.48 1.13 14.16
C TYR A 83 -7.45 1.43 15.65
N ALA A 84 -7.76 2.65 16.03
CA ALA A 84 -7.79 3.07 17.43
C ALA A 84 -9.10 3.77 17.76
N ASN A 85 -9.67 3.42 18.90
CA ASN A 85 -10.77 4.13 19.53
C ASN A 85 -10.64 4.05 21.06
N ALA A 86 -11.59 4.59 21.81
CA ALA A 86 -11.54 4.61 23.28
C ALA A 86 -11.37 3.23 23.92
N ASN A 87 -11.85 2.16 23.27
CA ASN A 87 -11.93 0.81 23.84
C ASN A 87 -11.08 -0.23 23.11
N ARG A 88 -10.51 0.12 21.96
CA ARG A 88 -9.81 -0.84 21.11
C ARG A 88 -8.66 -0.18 20.36
N ASN A 89 -7.52 -0.86 20.38
CA ASN A 89 -6.37 -0.54 19.55
C ASN A 89 -5.91 -1.82 18.88
N VAL A 90 -5.96 -1.85 17.54
CA VAL A 90 -5.57 -3.01 16.73
C VAL A 90 -4.58 -2.53 15.68
N GLU A 91 -3.50 -3.28 15.54
CA GLU A 91 -2.49 -3.06 14.51
C GLU A 91 -2.25 -4.39 13.79
N GLU A 92 -2.19 -4.32 12.47
CA GLU A 92 -1.84 -5.44 11.60
C GLU A 92 -0.83 -4.97 10.57
N THR A 93 0.21 -5.79 10.34
CA THR A 93 1.24 -5.51 9.34
C THR A 93 1.30 -6.66 8.35
N ILE A 94 1.18 -6.33 7.08
CA ILE A 94 1.18 -7.27 5.96
C ILE A 94 2.36 -6.94 5.05
N PRO A 95 3.23 -7.91 4.71
CA PRO A 95 4.27 -7.69 3.71
C PRO A 95 3.66 -7.58 2.31
N PHE A 96 4.31 -6.80 1.46
CA PHE A 96 3.96 -6.72 0.05
C PHE A 96 5.17 -6.80 -0.86
N THR A 97 4.92 -7.18 -2.11
CA THR A 97 5.83 -6.95 -3.23
C THR A 97 5.30 -5.81 -4.09
N TYR A 98 6.18 -5.12 -4.83
CA TYR A 98 5.75 -4.06 -5.71
C TYR A 98 6.56 -3.99 -7.00
N THR A 99 5.95 -3.38 -8.00
CA THR A 99 6.63 -2.93 -9.22
C THR A 99 6.44 -1.43 -9.34
N TYR A 100 7.41 -0.75 -9.92
CA TYR A 100 7.33 0.70 -10.13
C TYR A 100 7.93 1.09 -11.48
N LYS A 101 7.15 1.82 -12.24
CA LYS A 101 7.58 2.52 -13.45
C LYS A 101 6.99 3.92 -13.41
N ARG A 102 7.84 4.90 -13.10
CA ARG A 102 7.47 6.29 -12.88
C ARG A 102 6.39 6.81 -13.84
N PRO A 103 5.29 7.40 -13.39
CA PRO A 103 4.90 7.64 -12.00
C PRO A 103 4.06 6.53 -11.36
N ASN A 104 3.83 5.41 -12.05
CA ASN A 104 2.87 4.39 -11.69
C ASN A 104 3.56 3.14 -11.11
N GLY A 105 2.84 2.41 -10.28
CA GLY A 105 3.27 1.14 -9.74
C GLY A 105 2.13 0.24 -9.34
N THR A 106 2.48 -0.97 -8.91
CA THR A 106 1.54 -1.93 -8.34
C THR A 106 2.08 -2.43 -7.01
N ILE A 107 1.21 -2.63 -6.04
CA ILE A 107 1.49 -3.29 -4.76
C ILE A 107 0.71 -4.60 -4.74
N THR A 108 1.36 -5.70 -4.43
CA THR A 108 0.73 -7.00 -4.25
C THR A 108 0.87 -7.42 -2.78
N LEU A 109 -0.25 -7.42 -2.07
CA LEU A 109 -0.38 -7.84 -0.68
C LEU A 109 -0.74 -9.33 -0.63
N SER A 110 -0.14 -10.05 0.30
CA SER A 110 -0.46 -11.47 0.51
C SER A 110 -0.61 -11.74 2.00
N ALA A 111 -1.81 -12.14 2.42
CA ALA A 111 -2.14 -12.51 3.80
C ALA A 111 -3.15 -13.65 3.80
N ASP A 112 -2.99 -14.61 4.72
CA ASP A 112 -3.93 -15.72 4.95
C ASP A 112 -4.32 -16.51 3.69
N GLY A 113 -3.38 -16.67 2.75
CA GLY A 113 -3.63 -17.37 1.47
C GLY A 113 -4.39 -16.55 0.44
N MET A 114 -4.72 -15.30 0.74
CA MET A 114 -5.30 -14.35 -0.21
C MET A 114 -4.24 -13.41 -0.75
N THR A 115 -4.41 -13.02 -2.01
CA THR A 115 -3.52 -12.06 -2.67
C THR A 115 -4.36 -10.96 -3.31
N GLU A 116 -3.99 -9.73 -3.04
CA GLU A 116 -4.62 -8.55 -3.63
C GLU A 116 -3.57 -7.67 -4.31
N THR A 117 -3.87 -7.21 -5.53
CA THR A 117 -2.99 -6.30 -6.27
C THR A 117 -3.69 -4.96 -6.45
N LEU A 118 -3.04 -3.90 -5.98
CA LEU A 118 -3.52 -2.52 -6.05
C LEU A 118 -2.58 -1.69 -6.91
N ASN A 119 -3.14 -0.80 -7.70
CA ASN A 119 -2.36 0.18 -8.44
C ASN A 119 -2.05 1.40 -7.56
N PHE A 120 -0.91 2.04 -7.80
CA PHE A 120 -0.62 3.33 -7.17
C PHE A 120 0.02 4.30 -8.16
N THR A 121 -0.09 5.58 -7.85
CA THR A 121 0.58 6.66 -8.58
C THR A 121 1.35 7.54 -7.60
N PHE A 122 2.60 7.83 -7.90
CA PHE A 122 3.41 8.78 -7.16
C PHE A 122 3.44 10.14 -7.87
N ASN A 123 3.12 11.19 -7.13
CA ASN A 123 3.22 12.57 -7.60
C ASN A 123 4.37 13.28 -6.86
N ALA A 124 5.49 13.49 -7.55
CA ALA A 124 6.67 14.11 -6.98
C ALA A 124 6.46 15.60 -6.62
N GLU A 125 5.64 16.33 -7.39
CA GLU A 125 5.41 17.76 -7.15
C GLU A 125 4.58 18.01 -5.90
N LYS A 126 3.60 17.12 -5.65
CA LYS A 126 2.70 17.21 -4.49
C LYS A 126 3.17 16.39 -3.31
N GLU A 127 4.24 15.64 -3.46
CA GLU A 127 4.70 14.65 -2.47
C GLU A 127 3.52 13.79 -1.99
N THR A 128 2.79 13.18 -2.92
CA THR A 128 1.65 12.31 -2.61
C THR A 128 1.76 10.98 -3.31
N LEU A 129 1.32 9.94 -2.63
CA LEU A 129 1.14 8.60 -3.19
C LEU A 129 -0.35 8.27 -3.14
N THR A 130 -0.94 8.00 -4.30
CA THR A 130 -2.36 7.63 -4.40
C THR A 130 -2.49 6.15 -4.66
N LEU A 131 -3.17 5.42 -3.79
CA LEU A 131 -3.47 4.01 -3.92
C LEU A 131 -4.91 3.85 -4.43
N TYR A 132 -5.09 3.00 -5.44
CA TYR A 132 -6.39 2.75 -6.08
C TYR A 132 -6.91 1.37 -5.69
N GLY A 133 -8.07 1.35 -5.04
CA GLY A 133 -8.77 0.12 -4.68
C GLY A 133 -9.62 -0.44 -5.82
N SER A 134 -10.01 -1.70 -5.69
CA SER A 134 -10.75 -2.46 -6.70
C SER A 134 -12.16 -1.92 -6.99
N GLU A 135 -12.78 -1.21 -6.05
CA GLU A 135 -14.14 -0.66 -6.18
C GLU A 135 -14.17 0.81 -6.65
N GLY A 136 -13.06 1.31 -7.21
CA GLY A 136 -12.99 2.68 -7.74
C GLY A 136 -12.77 3.76 -6.67
N TYR A 137 -12.49 3.40 -5.44
CA TYR A 137 -12.05 4.36 -4.41
C TYR A 137 -10.54 4.57 -4.50
N SER A 138 -10.08 5.71 -4.02
CA SER A 138 -8.67 6.02 -3.91
C SER A 138 -8.32 6.58 -2.54
N LEU A 139 -7.14 6.24 -2.06
CA LEU A 139 -6.58 6.76 -0.81
C LEU A 139 -5.32 7.55 -1.11
N ASN A 140 -5.24 8.76 -0.58
CA ASN A 140 -4.06 9.60 -0.70
C ASN A 140 -3.20 9.48 0.56
N PHE A 141 -1.94 9.18 0.36
CA PHE A 141 -0.93 9.08 1.39
C PHE A 141 0.03 10.27 1.28
N THR A 142 0.47 10.76 2.42
CA THR A 142 1.50 11.79 2.54
C THR A 142 2.78 11.20 3.14
N PRO A 143 3.96 11.82 2.92
CA PRO A 143 5.20 11.31 3.47
C PRO A 143 5.14 11.18 5.00
N LEU A 144 5.47 10.00 5.50
CA LEU A 144 5.67 9.79 6.93
C LEU A 144 7.05 10.36 7.30
N ARG A 145 7.08 11.58 7.79
CA ARG A 145 8.31 12.22 8.26
C ARG A 145 8.53 11.80 9.71
N THR A 146 9.54 10.98 9.97
CA THR A 146 10.03 10.78 11.33
C THR A 146 10.59 12.09 11.83
N ALA A 147 10.03 12.62 12.91
CA ALA A 147 10.62 13.77 13.59
C ALA A 147 12.07 13.42 13.98
N LYS A 148 13.02 14.26 13.54
CA LYS A 148 14.44 14.17 13.93
C LYS A 148 14.61 14.63 15.35
#